data_c6b58b5129d0c6f6159efe0d10ec8a39
#
_entry.id   c6b58b5129d0c6f6159efe0d10ec8a39
#
_cell.length_a   1.000
_cell.length_b   1.000
_cell.length_c   1.000
_cell.angle_alpha   90.00
_cell.angle_beta   90.00
_cell.angle_gamma   90.00
#
_symmetry.space_group_name_H-M   'P 1'
#
loop_
_entity.id
_entity.type
_entity.pdbx_description
1 polymer ?
#
loop_
_entity_poly.entity_id
_entity_poly.type
_entity_poly.pdbx_seq_one_letter_code
_entity_poly.pdbx_strand_id
1 'polypeptide(L)'
;MDGIDRLDLSRSCACGQSFRWHDDNGGFTAPALGRVVHARQAGDTLSIYPCAEGEAADWIHYFDLERDYAAIEKRLSHDEQLKMCIPCATGIRVFNQDAFEALITFIISANNNIGRIAGIVERLCALCGERAELDGKEYFLFPKPDAIAAREESELLAIGAGYRAPYIIKSARRIAEGYGLEKLRDMPLDAARKELLTFYGVGPKVADCVLLFGLGHTDAFPVDVWIGRALSEIYFGGEKARRQETERAIRALGSESGIVQQYIFHYARQNAIGKKQNAKKIGKKGETVVDTGAALC
;
A
#
# COMPACT_ATOMS: atom_id res chain seq x y z
N MET A 1 13.39 -13.67 -13.96
CA MET A 1 14.07 -13.66 -12.64
C MET A 1 13.65 -14.92 -11.93
N ASP A 2 14.59 -15.79 -11.62
CA ASP A 2 14.37 -17.13 -11.07
C ASP A 2 14.93 -17.25 -9.65
N GLY A 3 14.47 -18.25 -8.88
CA GLY A 3 14.94 -18.53 -7.53
C GLY A 3 14.53 -17.47 -6.49
N ILE A 4 13.40 -16.82 -6.71
CA ILE A 4 12.91 -15.78 -5.80
C ILE A 4 12.24 -16.44 -4.60
N ASP A 5 12.90 -16.41 -3.46
CA ASP A 5 12.32 -16.87 -2.20
C ASP A 5 11.35 -15.82 -1.63
N ARG A 6 10.30 -16.29 -0.97
CA ARG A 6 9.34 -15.42 -0.24
C ARG A 6 8.74 -14.30 -1.10
N LEU A 7 8.23 -14.62 -2.29
CA LEU A 7 7.36 -13.75 -3.08
C LEU A 7 6.00 -14.41 -3.26
N ASP A 8 4.95 -13.67 -2.93
CA ASP A 8 3.57 -13.89 -3.38
C ASP A 8 3.12 -12.59 -4.04
N LEU A 9 3.19 -12.56 -5.37
CA LEU A 9 2.87 -11.38 -6.16
C LEU A 9 1.42 -10.92 -5.92
N SER A 10 0.49 -11.86 -5.83
CA SER A 10 -0.92 -11.56 -5.61
C SER A 10 -1.16 -10.87 -4.26
N ARG A 11 -0.58 -11.40 -3.18
CA ARG A 11 -0.67 -10.76 -1.87
C ARG A 11 0.02 -9.40 -1.84
N SER A 12 1.20 -9.29 -2.46
CA SER A 12 1.97 -8.05 -2.51
C SER A 12 1.23 -6.95 -3.27
N CYS A 13 0.56 -7.27 -4.38
CA CYS A 13 -0.27 -6.32 -5.14
C CYS A 13 -1.56 -5.95 -4.37
N ALA A 14 -2.15 -6.88 -3.60
CA ALA A 14 -3.43 -6.69 -2.93
C ALA A 14 -3.33 -6.13 -1.50
N CYS A 15 -2.15 -5.98 -0.91
CA CYS A 15 -1.98 -5.59 0.49
C CYS A 15 -2.17 -4.08 0.76
N GLY A 16 -2.50 -3.26 -0.24
CA GLY A 16 -2.84 -1.84 -0.06
C GLY A 16 -1.64 -0.89 0.03
N GLN A 17 -0.50 -1.32 -0.44
CA GLN A 17 0.72 -0.51 -0.58
C GLN A 17 0.79 0.20 -1.94
N SER A 18 0.17 -0.40 -2.98
CA SER A 18 0.02 0.15 -4.32
C SER A 18 -1.43 -0.01 -4.78
N PHE A 19 -1.90 0.84 -5.69
CA PHE A 19 -3.31 0.90 -6.07
C PHE A 19 -3.51 0.79 -7.58
N ARG A 20 -2.45 0.50 -8.34
CA ARG A 20 -2.46 0.47 -9.81
C ARG A 20 -2.17 -0.90 -10.43
N TRP A 21 -1.88 -1.91 -9.61
CA TRP A 21 -1.76 -3.29 -10.06
C TRP A 21 -3.14 -3.93 -10.19
N HIS A 22 -3.51 -4.29 -11.41
CA HIS A 22 -4.78 -4.92 -11.74
C HIS A 22 -4.57 -6.37 -12.14
N ASP A 23 -5.38 -7.27 -11.59
CA ASP A 23 -5.40 -8.69 -12.00
C ASP A 23 -5.78 -8.79 -13.49
N ASP A 24 -4.94 -9.41 -14.29
CA ASP A 24 -5.11 -9.57 -15.73
C ASP A 24 -4.37 -10.82 -16.23
N ASN A 25 -5.08 -11.70 -16.93
CA ASN A 25 -4.53 -12.86 -17.66
C ASN A 25 -3.57 -13.76 -16.83
N GLY A 26 -3.89 -14.02 -15.57
CA GLY A 26 -3.08 -14.87 -14.69
C GLY A 26 -1.81 -14.22 -14.16
N GLY A 27 -1.77 -12.90 -14.17
CA GLY A 27 -0.75 -12.04 -13.58
C GLY A 27 -1.34 -10.71 -13.16
N PHE A 28 -0.53 -9.67 -13.16
CA PHE A 28 -0.92 -8.31 -12.79
C PHE A 28 -0.35 -7.31 -13.78
N THR A 29 -1.20 -6.42 -14.28
CA THR A 29 -0.79 -5.33 -15.18
C THR A 29 -0.83 -4.00 -14.41
N ALA A 30 0.20 -3.20 -14.55
CA ALA A 30 0.26 -1.86 -13.99
C ALA A 30 1.12 -0.90 -14.80
N PRO A 31 0.77 0.39 -14.84
CA PRO A 31 1.73 1.45 -15.07
C PRO A 31 2.61 1.61 -13.82
N ALA A 32 3.90 1.33 -13.95
CA ALA A 32 4.89 1.48 -12.88
C ALA A 32 6.24 1.88 -13.49
N LEU A 33 7.04 2.64 -12.76
CA LEU A 33 8.35 3.12 -13.20
C LEU A 33 8.32 3.79 -14.60
N GLY A 34 7.26 4.56 -14.88
CA GLY A 34 7.10 5.30 -16.14
C GLY A 34 6.78 4.44 -17.38
N ARG A 35 6.37 3.18 -17.22
CA ARG A 35 5.98 2.26 -18.29
C ARG A 35 4.84 1.35 -17.86
N VAL A 36 4.16 0.73 -18.82
CA VAL A 36 3.13 -0.28 -18.54
C VAL A 36 3.75 -1.66 -18.63
N VAL A 37 3.55 -2.49 -17.62
CA VAL A 37 4.08 -3.85 -17.61
C VAL A 37 3.04 -4.84 -17.13
N HIS A 38 3.19 -6.09 -17.58
CA HIS A 38 2.51 -7.26 -17.04
C HIS A 38 3.52 -8.11 -16.25
N ALA A 39 3.21 -8.36 -14.97
CA ALA A 39 4.00 -9.17 -14.06
C ALA A 39 3.30 -10.50 -13.81
N ARG A 40 4.00 -11.61 -13.96
CA ARG A 40 3.48 -12.96 -13.70
C ARG A 40 4.43 -13.74 -12.84
N GLN A 41 3.89 -14.41 -11.84
CA GLN A 41 4.63 -15.34 -10.99
C GLN A 41 4.26 -16.80 -11.32
N ALA A 42 5.26 -17.65 -11.47
CA ALA A 42 5.11 -19.10 -11.59
C ALA A 42 6.13 -19.81 -10.68
N GLY A 43 5.66 -20.31 -9.55
CA GLY A 43 6.55 -20.84 -8.51
C GLY A 43 7.47 -19.74 -7.94
N ASP A 44 8.77 -19.95 -8.05
CA ASP A 44 9.85 -19.04 -7.64
C ASP A 44 10.35 -18.11 -8.76
N THR A 45 9.69 -18.13 -9.91
CA THR A 45 10.03 -17.30 -11.08
C THR A 45 9.07 -16.13 -11.21
N LEU A 46 9.61 -14.91 -11.32
CA LEU A 46 8.89 -13.67 -11.67
C LEU A 46 9.26 -13.25 -13.10
N SER A 47 8.26 -13.15 -13.96
CA SER A 47 8.37 -12.64 -15.32
C SER A 47 7.75 -11.26 -15.43
N ILE A 48 8.45 -10.33 -16.09
CA ILE A 48 7.98 -8.96 -16.38
C ILE A 48 7.99 -8.76 -17.88
N TYR A 49 6.89 -8.25 -18.44
CA TYR A 49 6.76 -7.97 -19.87
C TYR A 49 5.99 -6.65 -20.10
N PRO A 50 6.44 -5.80 -21.03
CA PRO A 50 7.74 -5.81 -21.66
C PRO A 50 8.86 -5.45 -20.68
N CYS A 51 10.06 -5.97 -20.93
CA CYS A 51 11.25 -5.64 -20.14
C CYS A 51 12.44 -5.57 -21.11
N ALA A 52 13.04 -4.39 -21.24
CA ALA A 52 14.21 -4.19 -22.07
C ALA A 52 15.48 -4.73 -21.39
N GLU A 53 16.52 -4.93 -22.17
CA GLU A 53 17.85 -5.28 -21.66
C GLU A 53 18.34 -4.20 -20.68
N GLY A 54 18.77 -4.60 -19.49
CA GLY A 54 19.21 -3.69 -18.41
C GLY A 54 18.12 -3.23 -17.45
N GLU A 55 16.83 -3.39 -17.75
CA GLU A 55 15.74 -2.98 -16.85
C GLU A 55 15.46 -3.96 -15.71
N ALA A 56 16.07 -5.13 -15.73
CA ALA A 56 15.85 -6.14 -14.69
C ALA A 56 16.20 -5.63 -13.28
N ALA A 57 17.25 -4.80 -13.16
CA ALA A 57 17.67 -4.19 -11.90
C ALA A 57 16.58 -3.29 -11.30
N ASP A 58 15.86 -2.52 -12.14
CA ASP A 58 14.78 -1.65 -11.70
C ASP A 58 13.65 -2.48 -11.07
N TRP A 59 13.32 -3.63 -11.67
CA TRP A 59 12.27 -4.51 -11.15
C TRP A 59 12.72 -5.31 -9.92
N ILE A 60 13.98 -5.71 -9.85
CA ILE A 60 14.58 -6.31 -8.65
C ILE A 60 14.45 -5.32 -7.48
N HIS A 61 14.79 -4.06 -7.70
CA HIS A 61 14.63 -2.99 -6.72
C HIS A 61 13.14 -2.73 -6.39
N TYR A 62 12.29 -2.58 -7.42
CA TYR A 62 10.86 -2.27 -7.22
C TYR A 62 10.16 -3.30 -6.34
N PHE A 63 10.40 -4.60 -6.59
CA PHE A 63 9.79 -5.69 -5.82
C PHE A 63 10.58 -6.07 -4.57
N ASP A 64 11.65 -5.35 -4.22
CA ASP A 64 12.55 -5.60 -3.06
C ASP A 64 13.06 -7.05 -3.03
N LEU A 65 13.52 -7.57 -4.21
CA LEU A 65 13.85 -8.98 -4.36
C LEU A 65 15.18 -9.38 -3.71
N GLU A 66 16.08 -8.43 -3.45
CA GLU A 66 17.39 -8.70 -2.83
C GLU A 66 17.34 -8.87 -1.32
N ARG A 67 16.27 -8.39 -0.67
CA ARG A 67 16.13 -8.49 0.79
C ARG A 67 15.81 -9.90 1.23
N ASP A 68 16.47 -10.35 2.28
CA ASP A 68 16.26 -11.67 2.92
C ASP A 68 14.98 -11.65 3.80
N TYR A 69 13.84 -11.84 3.17
CA TYR A 69 12.55 -11.96 3.87
C TYR A 69 12.45 -13.23 4.71
N ALA A 70 13.19 -14.30 4.36
CA ALA A 70 13.21 -15.52 5.15
C ALA A 70 13.86 -15.28 6.53
N ALA A 71 14.95 -14.50 6.58
CA ALA A 71 15.57 -14.09 7.84
C ALA A 71 14.63 -13.21 8.69
N ILE A 72 13.88 -12.30 8.05
CA ILE A 72 12.87 -11.47 8.74
C ILE A 72 11.79 -12.35 9.35
N GLU A 73 11.18 -13.23 8.57
CA GLU A 73 10.14 -14.16 9.05
C GLU A 73 10.64 -15.09 10.15
N LYS A 74 11.86 -15.60 10.01
CA LYS A 74 12.51 -16.40 11.06
C LYS A 74 12.63 -15.64 12.37
N ARG A 75 13.05 -14.36 12.32
CA ARG A 75 13.11 -13.52 13.52
C ARG A 75 11.73 -13.29 14.12
N LEU A 76 10.73 -12.97 13.30
CA LEU A 76 9.35 -12.76 13.75
C LEU A 76 8.72 -14.03 14.33
N SER A 77 9.15 -15.24 13.89
CA SER A 77 8.62 -16.50 14.42
C SER A 77 8.96 -16.74 15.89
N HIS A 78 9.98 -16.06 16.42
CA HIS A 78 10.37 -16.09 17.83
C HIS A 78 9.60 -15.07 18.68
N ASP A 79 8.83 -14.17 18.06
CA ASP A 79 7.95 -13.25 18.77
C ASP A 79 6.57 -13.88 18.96
N GLU A 80 6.22 -14.20 20.21
CA GLU A 80 4.97 -14.86 20.56
C GLU A 80 3.72 -14.08 20.13
N GLN A 81 3.84 -12.75 20.00
CA GLN A 81 2.75 -11.85 19.62
C GLN A 81 2.61 -11.73 18.10
N LEU A 82 3.71 -11.78 17.36
CA LEU A 82 3.73 -11.55 15.91
C LEU A 82 3.70 -12.83 15.07
N LYS A 83 4.11 -13.97 15.64
CA LYS A 83 4.15 -15.26 14.90
C LYS A 83 2.82 -15.61 14.24
N MET A 84 1.69 -15.15 14.77
CA MET A 84 0.37 -15.36 14.19
C MET A 84 0.15 -14.64 12.86
N CYS A 85 0.91 -13.57 12.58
CA CYS A 85 0.80 -12.81 11.33
C CYS A 85 1.50 -13.52 10.15
N ILE A 86 2.54 -14.35 10.43
CA ILE A 86 3.40 -14.93 9.40
C ILE A 86 2.62 -15.81 8.41
N PRO A 87 1.79 -16.81 8.82
CA PRO A 87 1.19 -17.74 7.88
C PRO A 87 0.33 -17.10 6.79
N CYS A 88 -0.30 -15.96 7.11
CA CYS A 88 -1.14 -15.24 6.14
C CYS A 88 -0.37 -14.21 5.33
N ALA A 89 0.81 -13.77 5.79
CA ALA A 89 1.57 -12.66 5.21
C ALA A 89 2.88 -13.09 4.53
N THR A 90 3.32 -14.35 4.71
CA THR A 90 4.49 -14.89 3.99
C THR A 90 4.38 -14.61 2.49
N GLY A 91 5.47 -14.08 1.93
CA GLY A 91 5.58 -13.70 0.53
C GLY A 91 5.14 -12.27 0.21
N ILE A 92 4.59 -11.53 1.16
CA ILE A 92 4.37 -10.10 0.96
C ILE A 92 5.72 -9.38 0.97
N ARG A 93 6.01 -8.67 -0.13
CA ARG A 93 7.17 -7.78 -0.24
C ARG A 93 6.72 -6.33 -0.26
N VAL A 94 7.53 -5.44 0.30
CA VAL A 94 7.29 -3.98 0.28
C VAL A 94 7.84 -3.44 -1.03
N PHE A 95 6.99 -2.83 -1.86
CA PHE A 95 7.39 -2.26 -3.15
C PHE A 95 8.10 -0.91 -2.96
N ASN A 96 9.20 -0.72 -3.68
CA ASN A 96 9.89 0.55 -3.80
C ASN A 96 9.30 1.34 -4.98
N GLN A 97 8.26 2.11 -4.70
CA GLN A 97 7.52 2.89 -5.69
C GLN A 97 8.21 4.23 -5.96
N ASP A 98 7.80 4.94 -7.00
CA ASP A 98 8.19 6.33 -7.20
C ASP A 98 7.74 7.19 -6.02
N ALA A 99 8.63 8.03 -5.50
CA ALA A 99 8.37 8.81 -4.30
C ALA A 99 7.27 9.86 -4.49
N PHE A 100 7.16 10.45 -5.70
CA PHE A 100 6.11 11.41 -5.98
C PHE A 100 4.76 10.73 -6.18
N GLU A 101 4.71 9.59 -6.88
CA GLU A 101 3.51 8.78 -6.98
C GLU A 101 3.03 8.35 -5.59
N ALA A 102 3.93 7.87 -4.73
CA ALA A 102 3.61 7.52 -3.35
C ALA A 102 3.06 8.73 -2.57
N LEU A 103 3.68 9.91 -2.66
CA LEU A 103 3.21 11.12 -1.98
C LEU A 103 1.77 11.47 -2.36
N ILE A 104 1.48 11.58 -3.64
CA ILE A 104 0.15 11.97 -4.12
C ILE A 104 -0.88 10.90 -3.80
N THR A 105 -0.54 9.64 -4.02
CA THR A 105 -1.44 8.50 -3.76
C THR A 105 -1.78 8.39 -2.27
N PHE A 106 -0.82 8.57 -1.37
CA PHE A 106 -1.09 8.52 0.06
C PHE A 106 -1.75 9.79 0.61
N ILE A 107 -1.62 10.96 -0.02
CA ILE A 107 -2.52 12.10 0.22
C ILE A 107 -3.96 11.73 -0.14
N ILE A 108 -4.20 11.09 -1.29
CA ILE A 108 -5.52 10.60 -1.71
C ILE A 108 -6.06 9.55 -0.72
N SER A 109 -5.18 8.76 -0.10
CA SER A 109 -5.55 7.71 0.86
C SER A 109 -6.07 8.22 2.20
N ALA A 110 -5.81 9.48 2.57
CA ALA A 110 -6.24 10.03 3.84
C ALA A 110 -7.76 9.96 4.01
N ASN A 111 -8.24 9.31 5.08
CA ASN A 111 -9.67 9.09 5.35
C ASN A 111 -10.44 8.54 4.13
N ASN A 112 -9.94 7.45 3.53
CA ASN A 112 -10.49 6.87 2.31
C ASN A 112 -10.43 5.33 2.37
N ASN A 113 -10.96 4.64 1.36
CA ASN A 113 -10.87 3.19 1.22
C ASN A 113 -10.16 2.80 -0.08
N ILE A 114 -9.62 1.57 -0.12
CA ILE A 114 -8.75 1.09 -1.21
C ILE A 114 -9.39 1.24 -2.59
N GLY A 115 -10.64 0.79 -2.77
CA GLY A 115 -11.31 0.87 -4.08
C GLY A 115 -11.54 2.31 -4.54
N ARG A 116 -11.88 3.23 -3.61
CA ARG A 116 -12.05 4.63 -3.94
C ARG A 116 -10.70 5.32 -4.20
N ILE A 117 -9.64 4.97 -3.47
CA ILE A 117 -8.28 5.47 -3.71
C ILE A 117 -7.87 5.10 -5.14
N ALA A 118 -7.91 3.80 -5.49
CA ALA A 118 -7.57 3.32 -6.83
C ALA A 118 -8.34 4.07 -7.92
N GLY A 119 -9.67 4.21 -7.77
CA GLY A 119 -10.48 4.93 -8.75
C GLY A 119 -10.14 6.42 -8.89
N ILE A 120 -9.73 7.10 -7.81
CA ILE A 120 -9.30 8.51 -7.88
C ILE A 120 -7.93 8.61 -8.56
N VAL A 121 -6.99 7.72 -8.23
CA VAL A 121 -5.66 7.67 -8.84
C VAL A 121 -5.77 7.43 -10.34
N GLU A 122 -6.57 6.45 -10.77
CA GLU A 122 -6.77 6.19 -12.20
C GLU A 122 -7.38 7.39 -12.94
N ARG A 123 -8.38 8.07 -12.34
CA ARG A 123 -8.95 9.28 -12.96
C ARG A 123 -7.96 10.45 -12.98
N LEU A 124 -7.07 10.57 -11.98
CA LEU A 124 -6.00 11.55 -12.00
C LEU A 124 -5.02 11.28 -13.15
N CYS A 125 -4.65 10.01 -13.32
CA CYS A 125 -3.77 9.61 -14.43
C CYS A 125 -4.44 9.84 -15.79
N ALA A 126 -5.73 9.53 -15.94
CA ALA A 126 -6.47 9.81 -17.16
C ALA A 126 -6.64 11.31 -17.44
N LEU A 127 -6.70 12.15 -16.38
CA LEU A 127 -6.84 13.60 -16.51
C LEU A 127 -5.56 14.26 -17.03
N CYS A 128 -4.38 13.83 -16.56
CA CYS A 128 -3.14 14.55 -16.86
C CYS A 128 -1.88 13.66 -16.95
N GLY A 129 -2.03 12.34 -17.00
CA GLY A 129 -0.94 11.41 -17.27
C GLY A 129 -0.68 11.23 -18.77
N GLU A 130 0.52 10.81 -19.10
CA GLU A 130 0.90 10.46 -20.48
C GLU A 130 0.22 9.14 -20.88
N ARG A 131 -0.23 9.04 -22.14
CA ARG A 131 -0.80 7.80 -22.67
C ARG A 131 0.31 6.79 -22.93
N ALA A 132 0.01 5.54 -22.64
CA ALA A 132 0.86 4.39 -22.93
C ALA A 132 -0.03 3.23 -23.40
N GLU A 133 0.56 2.25 -24.09
CA GLU A 133 -0.16 1.09 -24.62
C GLU A 133 0.57 -0.19 -24.26
N LEU A 134 -0.19 -1.23 -23.93
CA LEU A 134 0.31 -2.59 -23.81
C LEU A 134 -0.73 -3.56 -24.38
N ASP A 135 -0.32 -4.40 -25.34
CA ASP A 135 -1.15 -5.41 -25.98
C ASP A 135 -2.50 -4.86 -26.52
N GLY A 136 -2.46 -3.67 -27.14
CA GLY A 136 -3.64 -3.00 -27.73
C GLY A 136 -4.59 -2.38 -26.72
N LYS A 137 -4.24 -2.35 -25.44
CA LYS A 137 -4.97 -1.65 -24.38
C LYS A 137 -4.30 -0.33 -24.05
N GLU A 138 -5.10 0.74 -23.93
CA GLU A 138 -4.64 2.06 -23.47
C GLU A 138 -4.55 2.13 -21.96
N TYR A 139 -3.48 2.77 -21.49
CA TYR A 139 -3.20 3.08 -20.10
C TYR A 139 -2.72 4.53 -19.98
N PHE A 140 -2.74 5.07 -18.76
CA PHE A 140 -2.17 6.38 -18.47
C PHE A 140 -1.08 6.23 -17.41
N LEU A 141 0.11 6.74 -17.69
CA LEU A 141 1.21 6.78 -16.73
C LEU A 141 0.87 7.72 -15.59
N PHE A 142 1.56 7.57 -14.45
CA PHE A 142 1.39 8.53 -13.36
C PHE A 142 1.85 9.91 -13.81
N PRO A 143 1.06 10.99 -13.58
CA PRO A 143 1.37 12.31 -14.07
C PRO A 143 2.66 12.87 -13.47
N LYS A 144 3.44 13.58 -14.26
CA LYS A 144 4.58 14.37 -13.79
C LYS A 144 4.11 15.51 -12.87
N PRO A 145 4.97 15.99 -11.95
CA PRO A 145 4.61 17.07 -11.03
C PRO A 145 4.02 18.31 -11.73
N ASP A 146 4.63 18.74 -12.84
CA ASP A 146 4.16 19.90 -13.62
C ASP A 146 2.75 19.71 -14.18
N ALA A 147 2.42 18.49 -14.63
CA ALA A 147 1.12 18.17 -15.19
C ALA A 147 0.00 18.28 -14.13
N ILE A 148 0.26 17.89 -12.89
CA ILE A 148 -0.70 18.07 -11.77
C ILE A 148 -0.70 19.53 -11.29
N ALA A 149 0.48 20.17 -11.20
CA ALA A 149 0.62 21.55 -10.74
C ALA A 149 -0.14 22.56 -11.62
N ALA A 150 -0.30 22.24 -12.90
CA ALA A 150 -1.03 23.05 -13.88
C ALA A 150 -2.56 22.87 -13.81
N ARG A 151 -3.08 21.93 -13.00
CA ARG A 151 -4.53 21.70 -12.89
C ARG A 151 -5.20 22.68 -11.97
N GLU A 152 -6.48 22.94 -12.25
CA GLU A 152 -7.35 23.70 -11.36
C GLU A 152 -7.96 22.80 -10.29
N GLU A 153 -8.29 23.37 -9.15
CA GLU A 153 -8.89 22.61 -8.04
C GLU A 153 -10.23 21.96 -8.43
N SER A 154 -11.01 22.64 -9.28
CA SER A 154 -12.29 22.15 -9.82
C SER A 154 -12.13 20.85 -10.62
N GLU A 155 -11.03 20.69 -11.37
CA GLU A 155 -10.75 19.48 -12.14
C GLU A 155 -10.48 18.29 -11.21
N LEU A 156 -9.72 18.51 -10.11
CA LEU A 156 -9.45 17.48 -9.11
C LEU A 156 -10.70 17.15 -8.28
N LEU A 157 -11.56 18.11 -8.04
CA LEU A 157 -12.86 17.88 -7.41
C LEU A 157 -13.74 16.99 -8.30
N ALA A 158 -13.75 17.21 -9.62
CA ALA A 158 -14.51 16.44 -10.59
C ALA A 158 -14.10 14.95 -10.64
N ILE A 159 -12.81 14.65 -10.43
CA ILE A 159 -12.32 13.25 -10.34
C ILE A 159 -12.52 12.62 -8.96
N GLY A 160 -13.12 13.34 -8.01
CA GLY A 160 -13.49 12.83 -6.69
C GLY A 160 -12.41 12.96 -5.61
N ALA A 161 -11.39 13.80 -5.81
CA ALA A 161 -10.35 14.07 -4.81
C ALA A 161 -10.92 14.72 -3.53
N GLY A 162 -12.04 15.45 -3.65
CA GLY A 162 -12.70 16.14 -2.55
C GLY A 162 -11.76 17.15 -1.88
N TYR A 163 -11.81 17.27 -0.55
CA TYR A 163 -10.99 18.22 0.21
C TYR A 163 -9.46 18.05 0.02
N ARG A 164 -9.03 16.97 -0.65
CA ARG A 164 -7.61 16.70 -0.93
C ARG A 164 -7.11 17.39 -2.19
N ALA A 165 -8.01 17.93 -3.02
CA ALA A 165 -7.65 18.62 -4.27
C ALA A 165 -6.57 19.70 -4.05
N PRO A 166 -6.73 20.66 -3.12
CA PRO A 166 -5.69 21.66 -2.86
C PRO A 166 -4.39 21.06 -2.30
N TYR A 167 -4.46 19.92 -1.58
CA TYR A 167 -3.27 19.25 -1.04
C TYR A 167 -2.43 18.65 -2.16
N ILE A 168 -3.08 17.98 -3.10
CA ILE A 168 -2.46 17.37 -4.28
C ILE A 168 -1.77 18.45 -5.12
N ILE A 169 -2.48 19.53 -5.47
CA ILE A 169 -1.95 20.61 -6.31
C ILE A 169 -0.75 21.32 -5.63
N LYS A 170 -0.88 21.67 -4.35
CA LYS A 170 0.20 22.34 -3.61
C LYS A 170 1.44 21.45 -3.47
N SER A 171 1.25 20.15 -3.24
CA SER A 171 2.36 19.19 -3.17
C SER A 171 3.04 19.05 -4.53
N ALA A 172 2.26 18.93 -5.62
CA ALA A 172 2.80 18.85 -6.97
C ALA A 172 3.57 20.14 -7.36
N ARG A 173 3.02 21.33 -7.07
CA ARG A 173 3.71 22.62 -7.31
C ARG A 173 5.04 22.70 -6.59
N ARG A 174 5.10 22.32 -5.32
CA ARG A 174 6.35 22.35 -4.56
C ARG A 174 7.43 21.44 -5.17
N ILE A 175 7.03 20.27 -5.71
CA ILE A 175 7.97 19.37 -6.39
C ILE A 175 8.38 19.96 -7.75
N ALA A 176 7.44 20.48 -8.53
CA ALA A 176 7.71 21.15 -9.81
C ALA A 176 8.63 22.37 -9.66
N GLU A 177 8.53 23.09 -8.56
CA GLU A 177 9.40 24.21 -8.19
C GLU A 177 10.81 23.78 -7.73
N GLY A 178 11.13 22.46 -7.79
CA GLY A 178 12.47 21.93 -7.57
C GLY A 178 12.70 21.33 -6.19
N TYR A 179 11.68 21.06 -5.38
CA TYR A 179 11.88 20.28 -4.16
C TYR A 179 12.13 18.80 -4.50
N GLY A 180 13.36 18.35 -4.36
CA GLY A 180 13.74 16.97 -4.59
C GLY A 180 13.31 16.05 -3.43
N LEU A 181 12.35 15.13 -3.68
CA LEU A 181 11.94 14.13 -2.66
C LEU A 181 13.05 13.10 -2.41
N GLU A 182 13.80 12.73 -3.44
CA GLU A 182 14.82 11.67 -3.36
C GLU A 182 15.91 11.97 -2.32
N LYS A 183 16.19 13.25 -2.01
CA LYS A 183 17.13 13.61 -0.95
C LYS A 183 16.72 13.08 0.43
N LEU A 184 15.45 12.74 0.62
CA LEU A 184 14.94 12.21 1.89
C LEU A 184 15.30 10.75 2.10
N ARG A 185 15.68 10.03 1.04
CA ARG A 185 16.04 8.60 1.07
C ARG A 185 17.23 8.32 1.99
N ASP A 186 18.24 9.19 1.94
CA ASP A 186 19.48 9.03 2.70
C ASP A 186 19.48 9.78 4.04
N MET A 187 18.34 10.44 4.38
CA MET A 187 18.21 11.15 5.65
C MET A 187 17.83 10.18 6.78
N PRO A 188 18.21 10.46 8.04
CA PRO A 188 17.65 9.74 9.19
C PRO A 188 16.12 9.84 9.20
N LEU A 189 15.42 8.73 9.53
CA LEU A 189 13.96 8.60 9.49
C LEU A 189 13.21 9.80 10.08
N ASP A 190 13.58 10.21 11.30
CA ASP A 190 12.89 11.32 11.98
C ASP A 190 13.10 12.66 11.28
N ALA A 191 14.25 12.87 10.64
CA ALA A 191 14.52 14.07 9.86
C ALA A 191 13.72 14.07 8.55
N ALA A 192 13.72 12.95 7.81
CA ALA A 192 12.92 12.77 6.60
C ALA A 192 11.42 12.91 6.89
N ARG A 193 10.94 12.35 8.00
CA ARG A 193 9.54 12.50 8.45
C ARG A 193 9.19 13.97 8.72
N LYS A 194 10.05 14.73 9.40
CA LYS A 194 9.82 16.15 9.64
C LYS A 194 9.70 16.95 8.35
N GLU A 195 10.54 16.66 7.35
CA GLU A 195 10.46 17.27 6.03
C GLU A 195 9.12 16.99 5.35
N LEU A 196 8.67 15.73 5.34
CA LEU A 196 7.38 15.35 4.74
C LEU A 196 6.19 16.01 5.45
N LEU A 197 6.23 16.16 6.77
CA LEU A 197 5.18 16.86 7.53
C LEU A 197 5.03 18.34 7.15
N THR A 198 5.99 18.94 6.43
CA THR A 198 5.89 20.29 5.90
C THR A 198 5.06 20.40 4.62
N PHE A 199 4.70 19.26 4.00
CA PHE A 199 3.81 19.23 2.85
C PHE A 199 2.35 19.40 3.29
N TYR A 200 1.61 20.16 2.51
CA TYR A 200 0.22 20.45 2.83
C TYR A 200 -0.65 19.20 2.73
N GLY A 201 -1.35 18.87 3.80
CA GLY A 201 -2.19 17.67 3.87
C GLY A 201 -1.44 16.36 4.20
N VAL A 202 -0.14 16.42 4.49
CA VAL A 202 0.66 15.28 4.93
C VAL A 202 0.70 15.23 6.45
N GLY A 203 0.00 14.26 7.03
CA GLY A 203 0.09 13.91 8.45
C GLY A 203 1.08 12.75 8.70
N PRO A 204 1.28 12.34 9.97
CA PRO A 204 2.24 11.29 10.33
C PRO A 204 2.05 9.99 9.54
N LYS A 205 0.82 9.50 9.38
CA LYS A 205 0.51 8.27 8.62
C LYS A 205 0.92 8.41 7.14
N VAL A 206 0.61 9.53 6.51
CA VAL A 206 0.95 9.77 5.09
C VAL A 206 2.47 9.87 4.94
N ALA A 207 3.14 10.60 5.84
CA ALA A 207 4.60 10.71 5.85
C ALA A 207 5.26 9.32 5.95
N ASP A 208 4.82 8.47 6.88
CA ASP A 208 5.37 7.12 7.04
C ASP A 208 5.07 6.22 5.83
N CYS A 209 3.92 6.37 5.17
CA CYS A 209 3.67 5.65 3.92
C CYS A 209 4.62 6.07 2.80
N VAL A 210 4.88 7.37 2.64
CA VAL A 210 5.82 7.88 1.62
C VAL A 210 7.24 7.39 1.92
N LEU A 211 7.65 7.44 3.19
CA LEU A 211 8.95 6.95 3.65
C LEU A 211 9.12 5.46 3.35
N LEU A 212 8.14 4.65 3.70
CA LEU A 212 8.21 3.20 3.51
C LEU A 212 8.13 2.80 2.05
N PHE A 213 7.10 3.26 1.33
CA PHE A 213 6.78 2.74 -0.01
C PHE A 213 7.41 3.54 -1.15
N GLY A 214 7.83 4.78 -0.92
CA GLY A 214 8.43 5.64 -1.94
C GLY A 214 9.91 5.93 -1.72
N LEU A 215 10.38 5.88 -0.48
CA LEU A 215 11.74 6.29 -0.12
C LEU A 215 12.59 5.18 0.51
N GLY A 216 12.03 3.96 0.68
CA GLY A 216 12.78 2.79 1.13
C GLY A 216 13.16 2.78 2.61
N HIS A 217 12.56 3.64 3.44
CA HIS A 217 12.74 3.61 4.89
C HIS A 217 11.97 2.45 5.52
N THR A 218 12.58 1.28 5.60
CA THR A 218 11.95 0.07 6.14
C THR A 218 11.69 0.14 7.65
N ASP A 219 12.23 1.13 8.33
CA ASP A 219 11.95 1.49 9.73
C ASP A 219 10.78 2.48 9.89
N ALA A 220 10.17 2.97 8.80
CA ALA A 220 8.94 3.74 8.85
C ALA A 220 7.73 2.82 9.07
N PHE A 221 6.85 3.21 10.01
CA PHE A 221 5.72 2.39 10.43
C PHE A 221 4.40 3.17 10.32
N PRO A 222 3.71 3.12 9.17
CA PRO A 222 2.43 3.80 9.00
C PRO A 222 1.35 3.27 9.95
N VAL A 223 0.83 4.12 10.83
CA VAL A 223 -0.26 3.77 11.75
C VAL A 223 -1.56 4.40 11.27
N ASP A 224 -2.43 3.58 10.70
CA ASP A 224 -3.81 3.93 10.42
C ASP A 224 -4.76 3.36 11.49
N VAL A 225 -6.06 3.52 11.30
CA VAL A 225 -7.08 3.00 12.24
C VAL A 225 -7.03 1.47 12.35
N TRP A 226 -6.71 0.76 11.26
CA TRP A 226 -6.62 -0.70 11.25
C TRP A 226 -5.40 -1.19 12.01
N ILE A 227 -4.24 -0.61 11.72
CA ILE A 227 -2.99 -0.90 12.43
C ILE A 227 -3.11 -0.54 13.90
N GLY A 228 -3.70 0.60 14.25
CA GLY A 228 -3.89 0.98 15.64
C GLY A 228 -4.75 -0.04 16.42
N ARG A 229 -5.80 -0.58 15.80
CA ARG A 229 -6.62 -1.65 16.38
C ARG A 229 -5.86 -2.97 16.49
N ALA A 230 -5.13 -3.36 15.43
CA ALA A 230 -4.34 -4.58 15.42
C ALA A 230 -3.25 -4.56 16.50
N LEU A 231 -2.53 -3.45 16.64
CA LEU A 231 -1.54 -3.29 17.71
C LEU A 231 -2.18 -3.38 19.11
N SER A 232 -3.37 -2.80 19.29
CA SER A 232 -4.11 -2.92 20.55
C SER A 232 -4.48 -4.38 20.86
N GLU A 233 -4.95 -5.15 19.86
CA GLU A 233 -5.27 -6.57 20.01
C GLU A 233 -4.00 -7.41 20.27
N ILE A 234 -2.92 -7.16 19.55
CA ILE A 234 -1.69 -7.97 19.59
C ILE A 234 -0.89 -7.72 20.88
N TYR A 235 -0.69 -6.44 21.24
CA TYR A 235 0.24 -6.07 22.33
C TYR A 235 -0.45 -5.68 23.64
N PHE A 236 -1.75 -5.30 23.61
CA PHE A 236 -2.42 -4.67 24.75
C PHE A 236 -3.75 -5.34 25.09
N GLY A 237 -3.93 -6.62 24.70
CA GLY A 237 -5.13 -7.40 25.06
C GLY A 237 -6.46 -6.81 24.58
N GLY A 238 -6.44 -5.94 23.56
CA GLY A 238 -7.60 -5.23 23.01
C GLY A 238 -7.89 -3.89 23.68
N GLU A 239 -7.15 -3.51 24.70
CA GLU A 239 -7.27 -2.19 25.32
C GLU A 239 -6.60 -1.12 24.44
N LYS A 240 -7.15 0.10 24.48
CA LYS A 240 -6.58 1.22 23.72
C LYS A 240 -5.25 1.64 24.34
N ALA A 241 -4.15 1.31 23.65
CA ALA A 241 -2.81 1.69 24.06
C ALA A 241 -2.63 3.21 24.09
N ARG A 242 -1.79 3.69 25.00
CA ARG A 242 -1.30 5.07 24.98
C ARG A 242 -0.32 5.23 23.83
N ARG A 243 -0.25 6.43 23.27
CA ARG A 243 0.65 6.74 22.15
C ARG A 243 2.11 6.32 22.42
N GLN A 244 2.63 6.61 23.61
CA GLN A 244 4.00 6.27 24.01
C GLN A 244 4.24 4.75 24.08
N GLU A 245 3.26 3.98 24.49
CA GLU A 245 3.34 2.50 24.56
C GLU A 245 3.38 1.92 23.14
N THR A 246 2.53 2.43 22.25
CA THR A 246 2.52 2.05 20.83
C THR A 246 3.86 2.39 20.17
N GLU A 247 4.39 3.61 20.37
CA GLU A 247 5.69 4.02 19.84
C GLU A 247 6.83 3.15 20.38
N ARG A 248 6.78 2.74 21.65
CA ARG A 248 7.79 1.83 22.22
C ARG A 248 7.72 0.43 21.57
N ALA A 249 6.50 -0.11 21.40
CA ALA A 249 6.31 -1.41 20.75
C ALA A 249 6.84 -1.37 19.30
N ILE A 250 6.55 -0.32 18.54
CA ILE A 250 7.03 -0.15 17.16
C ILE A 250 8.57 -0.06 17.13
N ARG A 251 9.20 0.72 18.00
CA ARG A 251 10.66 0.84 18.06
C ARG A 251 11.35 -0.49 18.38
N ALA A 252 10.71 -1.34 19.18
CA ALA A 252 11.25 -2.66 19.51
C ALA A 252 11.31 -3.61 18.29
N LEU A 253 10.56 -3.34 17.21
CA LEU A 253 10.58 -4.11 15.97
C LEU A 253 11.84 -3.87 15.13
N GLY A 254 12.58 -2.77 15.40
CA GLY A 254 13.86 -2.47 14.74
C GLY A 254 13.72 -1.89 13.34
N SER A 255 14.79 -2.04 12.55
CA SER A 255 14.96 -1.41 11.23
C SER A 255 14.01 -1.92 10.14
N GLU A 256 13.31 -3.03 10.36
CA GLU A 256 12.36 -3.62 9.40
C GLU A 256 10.92 -3.54 9.90
N SER A 257 10.66 -2.60 10.81
CA SER A 257 9.33 -2.42 11.40
C SER A 257 8.24 -2.15 10.35
N GLY A 258 8.56 -1.47 9.25
CA GLY A 258 7.63 -1.24 8.14
C GLY A 258 7.23 -2.51 7.39
N ILE A 259 8.13 -3.48 7.27
CA ILE A 259 7.80 -4.79 6.71
C ILE A 259 6.86 -5.54 7.67
N VAL A 260 7.17 -5.51 8.96
CA VAL A 260 6.30 -6.08 10.00
C VAL A 260 4.92 -5.44 9.99
N GLN A 261 4.86 -4.12 9.77
CA GLN A 261 3.60 -3.39 9.65
C GLN A 261 2.72 -3.95 8.51
N GLN A 262 3.30 -4.29 7.35
CA GLN A 262 2.54 -4.89 6.25
C GLN A 262 2.00 -6.28 6.64
N TYR A 263 2.75 -7.06 7.39
CA TYR A 263 2.30 -8.36 7.89
C TYR A 263 1.12 -8.20 8.87
N ILE A 264 1.23 -7.27 9.81
CA ILE A 264 0.14 -6.94 10.75
C ILE A 264 -1.10 -6.42 10.00
N PHE A 265 -0.91 -5.55 9.01
CA PHE A 265 -2.00 -4.97 8.21
C PHE A 265 -2.77 -6.05 7.44
N HIS A 266 -2.02 -6.94 6.76
CA HIS A 266 -2.63 -8.04 6.02
C HIS A 266 -3.41 -8.98 6.95
N TYR A 267 -2.83 -9.38 8.07
CA TYR A 267 -3.47 -10.19 9.11
C TYR A 267 -4.77 -9.55 9.63
N ALA A 268 -4.73 -8.28 10.00
CA ALA A 268 -5.89 -7.56 10.51
C ALA A 268 -7.03 -7.51 9.48
N ARG A 269 -6.71 -7.29 8.20
CA ARG A 269 -7.71 -7.28 7.12
C ARG A 269 -8.34 -8.64 6.89
N GLN A 270 -7.56 -9.72 6.85
CA GLN A 270 -8.05 -11.08 6.70
C GLN A 270 -9.04 -11.44 7.83
N ASN A 271 -8.69 -11.14 9.07
CA ASN A 271 -9.55 -11.38 10.22
C ASN A 271 -10.85 -10.57 10.16
N ALA A 272 -10.81 -9.33 9.71
CA ALA A 272 -12.01 -8.50 9.56
C ALA A 272 -12.95 -9.04 8.48
N ILE A 273 -12.42 -9.55 7.37
CA ILE A 273 -13.20 -10.19 6.30
C ILE A 273 -13.83 -11.47 6.83
N GLY A 274 -13.08 -12.31 7.53
CA GLY A 274 -13.57 -13.56 8.13
C GLY A 274 -14.71 -13.31 9.13
N LYS A 275 -14.56 -12.33 10.02
CA LYS A 275 -15.62 -11.92 10.97
C LYS A 275 -16.90 -11.49 10.26
N LYS A 276 -16.80 -10.69 9.17
CA LYS A 276 -17.97 -10.25 8.37
C LYS A 276 -18.67 -11.40 7.64
N GLN A 277 -17.92 -12.36 7.11
CA GLN A 277 -18.49 -13.53 6.42
C GLN A 277 -19.22 -14.46 7.40
N ASN A 278 -18.66 -14.67 8.59
CA ASN A 278 -19.28 -15.46 9.65
C ASN A 278 -20.58 -14.79 10.16
N ALA A 279 -20.58 -13.48 10.36
CA ALA A 279 -21.77 -12.73 10.76
C ALA A 279 -22.90 -12.84 9.72
N LYS A 280 -22.57 -12.76 8.41
CA LYS A 280 -23.54 -12.96 7.33
C LYS A 280 -24.10 -14.39 7.25
N LYS A 281 -23.28 -15.41 7.56
CA LYS A 281 -23.72 -16.82 7.60
C LYS A 281 -24.66 -17.08 8.78
N ILE A 282 -24.42 -16.47 9.92
CA ILE A 282 -25.28 -16.58 11.13
C ILE A 282 -26.61 -15.84 10.87
N GLY A 283 -26.60 -14.65 10.30
CA GLY A 283 -27.82 -13.91 9.94
C GLY A 283 -28.73 -14.67 8.96
N LYS A 284 -28.15 -15.31 7.93
CA LYS A 284 -28.90 -16.14 6.98
C LYS A 284 -29.46 -17.43 7.59
N LYS A 285 -28.82 -17.99 8.62
CA LYS A 285 -29.37 -19.15 9.36
C LYS A 285 -30.51 -18.76 10.31
N GLY A 286 -30.55 -17.53 10.79
CA GLY A 286 -31.66 -17.02 11.62
C GLY A 286 -32.94 -16.73 10.83
N GLU A 287 -32.86 -16.40 9.55
CA GLU A 287 -34.02 -16.16 8.67
C GLU A 287 -34.69 -17.45 8.18
N THR A 288 -34.02 -18.62 8.26
CA THR A 288 -34.58 -19.91 7.77
C THR A 288 -35.32 -20.71 8.86
N VAL A 289 -35.48 -20.20 10.07
CA VAL A 289 -36.10 -20.90 11.21
C VAL A 289 -37.47 -20.33 11.59
N VAL A 290 -38.00 -19.33 10.88
CA VAL A 290 -39.32 -18.76 11.17
C VAL A 290 -40.25 -18.93 9.96
N ASP A 291 -40.48 -20.18 9.54
CA ASP A 291 -41.66 -20.51 8.74
C ASP A 291 -41.93 -22.02 8.72
N THR A 292 -42.33 -22.58 9.86
CA THR A 292 -43.11 -23.81 9.93
C THR A 292 -43.89 -23.84 11.23
N GLY A 293 -45.14 -23.39 11.19
CA GLY A 293 -46.00 -23.66 12.34
C GLY A 293 -47.23 -22.76 12.43
N ALA A 294 -48.15 -22.82 11.47
CA ALA A 294 -49.57 -22.52 11.72
C ALA A 294 -50.45 -23.02 10.58
N ALA A 295 -50.72 -24.31 10.62
CA ALA A 295 -51.94 -24.82 9.99
C ALA A 295 -52.37 -26.05 10.76
N LEU A 296 -53.29 -25.87 11.70
CA LEU A 296 -54.28 -26.90 12.06
C LEU A 296 -55.25 -26.31 13.15
N CYS A 297 -56.47 -26.20 12.73
CA CYS A 297 -57.77 -26.02 13.33
C CYS A 297 -58.50 -24.74 12.90
#